data_cba83460162ee4af1be39dac8df72753
#
_entry.id   cba83460162ee4af1be39dac8df72753
#
_cell.length_a   1.000
_cell.length_b   1.000
_cell.length_c   1.000
_cell.angle_alpha   90.00
_cell.angle_beta   90.00
_cell.angle_gamma   90.00
#
_symmetry.space_group_name_H-M   'P 1'
#
loop_
_entity.id
_entity.type
_entity.pdbx_description
1 polymer ?
#
loop_
_entity_poly.entity_id
_entity_poly.type
_entity_poly.pdbx_seq_one_letter_code
_entity_poly.pdbx_strand_id
1 'polypeptide(L)'
;MYHIHYICFMENECNNCFCNAKSALTMCEKCISALNSNHAIVRFAKGDSIIKQGTYSTNVIFLRNGLAKMHITGPSYEQIIRIVKAPSYLGLPTTFGNHINQYSITALSDADVCFIDINVFRSLLKENDEFSYSIILDLCQSELESFRHCANRTQKQARGNLADVLLDFSDTIYQSDIFTLPISQSEISNLIDSSRESVSRILSELCKDNIIKMTGKQIEILNKKSLILISQNA
;
A
#
# COMPACT_ATOMS: atom_id res chain seq x y z
N MET A 1 -18.50 -6.45 19.33
CA MET A 1 -19.25 -5.16 19.32
C MET A 1 -18.42 -4.19 18.52
N TYR A 2 -18.72 -4.04 17.22
CA TYR A 2 -17.94 -3.24 16.29
C TYR A 2 -18.41 -1.79 16.40
N HIS A 3 -17.54 -0.90 16.86
CA HIS A 3 -17.77 0.53 16.79
C HIS A 3 -17.47 1.01 15.36
N ILE A 4 -18.50 1.07 14.52
CA ILE A 4 -18.49 1.87 13.30
C ILE A 4 -18.74 3.30 13.75
N HIS A 5 -17.71 4.11 13.85
CA HIS A 5 -17.83 5.53 14.13
C HIS A 5 -17.65 6.34 12.83
N TYR A 6 -18.74 7.07 12.54
CA TYR A 6 -18.87 8.23 11.66
C TYR A 6 -18.82 8.02 10.15
N ILE A 7 -20.02 7.87 9.59
CA ILE A 7 -20.31 8.29 8.21
C ILE A 7 -20.35 9.82 8.23
N CYS A 8 -19.32 10.46 7.68
CA CYS A 8 -19.31 11.91 7.47
C CYS A 8 -19.85 12.20 6.08
N PHE A 9 -21.07 12.70 6.00
CA PHE A 9 -21.60 13.34 4.79
C PHE A 9 -20.91 14.69 4.65
N MET A 10 -19.86 14.78 3.83
CA MET A 10 -19.29 16.06 3.40
C MET A 10 -19.62 16.24 1.92
N GLU A 11 -20.51 17.16 1.63
CA GLU A 11 -20.83 17.62 0.28
C GLU A 11 -19.58 18.22 -0.37
N ASN A 12 -19.31 17.83 -1.62
CA ASN A 12 -18.34 18.41 -2.56
C ASN A 12 -16.84 18.09 -2.42
N GLU A 13 -16.40 16.98 -1.80
CA GLU A 13 -14.97 16.66 -1.69
C GLU A 13 -14.40 15.77 -2.80
N CYS A 14 -15.18 15.22 -3.71
CA CYS A 14 -14.64 14.40 -4.79
C CYS A 14 -13.79 15.16 -5.80
N ASN A 15 -14.02 16.45 -6.00
CA ASN A 15 -13.15 17.28 -6.83
C ASN A 15 -11.70 17.33 -6.34
N ASN A 16 -11.48 17.19 -5.01
CA ASN A 16 -10.11 17.10 -4.43
C ASN A 16 -9.60 15.67 -4.28
N CYS A 17 -10.48 14.67 -4.30
CA CYS A 17 -10.17 13.27 -4.03
C CYS A 17 -9.44 12.58 -5.17
N PHE A 18 -10.04 12.67 -6.35
CA PHE A 18 -9.51 12.08 -7.57
C PHE A 18 -8.41 12.94 -8.20
N CYS A 19 -8.33 14.23 -7.91
CA CYS A 19 -7.31 15.14 -8.47
C CYS A 19 -5.87 14.71 -8.18
N ASN A 20 -5.63 13.86 -7.18
CA ASN A 20 -4.30 13.34 -6.86
C ASN A 20 -4.00 11.96 -7.48
N ALA A 21 -5.00 11.26 -8.02
CA ALA A 21 -4.77 10.06 -8.82
C ALA A 21 -4.50 10.48 -10.28
N LYS A 22 -3.46 9.94 -10.91
CA LYS A 22 -3.18 10.20 -12.33
C LYS A 22 -4.38 9.92 -13.22
N SER A 23 -5.17 8.89 -12.88
CA SER A 23 -6.40 8.50 -13.56
C SER A 23 -7.55 9.52 -13.45
N ALA A 24 -7.55 10.35 -12.41
CA ALA A 24 -8.61 11.34 -12.21
C ALA A 24 -8.46 12.60 -13.07
N LEU A 25 -7.24 12.93 -13.44
CA LEU A 25 -6.94 14.09 -14.30
C LEU A 25 -7.54 13.94 -15.70
N THR A 26 -7.95 12.74 -16.10
CA THR A 26 -8.52 12.42 -17.42
C THR A 26 -10.05 12.35 -17.44
N MET A 27 -10.72 12.59 -16.30
CA MET A 27 -12.19 12.48 -16.21
C MET A 27 -12.92 13.75 -16.65
N CYS A 28 -13.99 13.56 -17.42
CA CYS A 28 -14.91 14.63 -17.75
C CYS A 28 -15.83 14.99 -16.56
N GLU A 29 -16.41 16.21 -16.57
CA GLU A 29 -17.32 16.69 -15.50
C GLU A 29 -18.50 15.75 -15.22
N LYS A 30 -19.05 15.12 -16.26
CA LYS A 30 -20.15 14.14 -16.15
C LYS A 30 -19.69 12.89 -15.38
N CYS A 31 -18.47 12.41 -15.63
CA CYS A 31 -17.89 11.27 -14.94
C CYS A 31 -17.64 11.57 -13.45
N ILE A 32 -17.15 12.76 -13.15
CA ILE A 32 -16.95 13.24 -11.78
C ILE A 32 -18.27 13.33 -11.04
N SER A 33 -19.32 13.86 -11.68
CA SER A 33 -20.67 13.95 -11.09
C SER A 33 -21.26 12.57 -10.79
N ALA A 34 -21.11 11.59 -11.67
CA ALA A 34 -21.57 10.23 -11.46
C ALA A 34 -20.85 9.56 -10.27
N LEU A 35 -19.56 9.79 -10.12
CA LEU A 35 -18.79 9.33 -8.95
C LEU A 35 -19.27 9.99 -7.66
N ASN A 36 -19.49 11.31 -7.68
CA ASN A 36 -19.91 12.09 -6.51
C ASN A 36 -21.24 11.60 -5.90
N SER A 37 -22.11 11.03 -6.72
CA SER A 37 -23.40 10.51 -6.28
C SER A 37 -23.38 9.05 -5.81
N ASN A 38 -22.27 8.31 -6.05
CA ASN A 38 -22.23 6.85 -5.87
C ASN A 38 -20.93 6.38 -5.17
N HIS A 39 -20.50 7.12 -4.18
CA HIS A 39 -19.34 6.75 -3.35
C HIS A 39 -19.59 7.03 -1.87
N ALA A 40 -18.84 6.39 -1.01
CA ALA A 40 -18.78 6.66 0.42
C ALA A 40 -17.33 6.79 0.87
N ILE A 41 -17.07 7.83 1.67
CA ILE A 41 -15.73 8.01 2.29
C ILE A 41 -15.82 7.52 3.73
N VAL A 42 -14.91 6.62 4.10
CA VAL A 42 -14.82 6.05 5.43
C VAL A 42 -13.42 6.32 5.98
N ARG A 43 -13.37 6.81 7.21
CA ARG A 43 -12.13 7.00 7.94
C ARG A 43 -11.80 5.74 8.75
N PHE A 44 -10.59 5.25 8.59
CA PHE A 44 -10.04 4.11 9.32
C PHE A 44 -8.93 4.59 10.25
N ALA A 45 -8.97 4.12 11.49
CA ALA A 45 -7.87 4.34 12.42
C ALA A 45 -6.74 3.32 12.14
N LYS A 46 -5.54 3.64 12.59
CA LYS A 46 -4.42 2.70 12.55
C LYS A 46 -4.80 1.35 13.18
N GLY A 47 -4.62 0.27 12.43
CA GLY A 47 -4.93 -1.11 12.83
C GLY A 47 -6.28 -1.62 12.33
N ASP A 48 -7.14 -0.75 11.80
CA ASP A 48 -8.44 -1.16 11.27
C ASP A 48 -8.30 -1.96 9.97
N SER A 49 -9.16 -2.96 9.80
CA SER A 49 -9.22 -3.77 8.57
C SER A 49 -10.07 -3.06 7.51
N ILE A 50 -9.46 -2.67 6.40
CA ILE A 50 -10.12 -2.05 5.23
C ILE A 50 -10.72 -3.15 4.33
N ILE A 51 -9.95 -4.21 4.06
CA ILE A 51 -10.36 -5.38 3.30
C ILE A 51 -10.00 -6.62 4.12
N LYS A 52 -10.92 -7.59 4.18
CA LYS A 52 -10.69 -8.86 4.87
C LYS A 52 -10.62 -10.01 3.86
N GLN A 53 -9.58 -10.83 3.95
CA GLN A 53 -9.41 -12.05 3.16
C GLN A 53 -10.63 -12.98 3.31
N GLY A 54 -11.06 -13.57 2.19
CA GLY A 54 -12.22 -14.47 2.13
C GLY A 54 -13.58 -13.76 2.05
N THR A 55 -13.65 -12.43 2.16
CA THR A 55 -14.92 -11.70 2.00
C THR A 55 -15.20 -11.40 0.53
N TYR A 56 -16.48 -11.19 0.22
CA TYR A 56 -16.91 -10.83 -1.13
C TYR A 56 -16.64 -9.34 -1.41
N SER A 57 -16.10 -9.04 -2.59
CA SER A 57 -15.79 -7.67 -3.03
C SER A 57 -16.92 -7.11 -3.88
N THR A 58 -17.57 -6.06 -3.41
CA THR A 58 -18.71 -5.39 -4.07
C THR A 58 -18.40 -3.99 -4.55
N ASN A 59 -17.30 -3.39 -4.07
CA ASN A 59 -16.93 -2.02 -4.35
C ASN A 59 -15.49 -1.93 -4.88
N VAL A 60 -15.24 -0.93 -5.69
CA VAL A 60 -13.88 -0.47 -5.95
C VAL A 60 -13.45 0.41 -4.79
N ILE A 61 -12.28 0.14 -4.24
CA ILE A 61 -11.75 0.79 -3.04
C ILE A 61 -10.56 1.66 -3.42
N PHE A 62 -10.58 2.92 -3.01
CA PHE A 62 -9.51 3.88 -3.28
C PHE A 62 -8.98 4.47 -1.97
N LEU A 63 -7.71 4.26 -1.68
CA LEU A 63 -7.00 4.87 -0.56
C LEU A 63 -6.65 6.30 -0.93
N ARG A 64 -7.32 7.28 -0.29
CA ARG A 64 -7.15 8.71 -0.54
C ARG A 64 -6.00 9.31 0.22
N ASN A 65 -5.83 8.87 1.46
CA ASN A 65 -4.82 9.33 2.40
C ASN A 65 -4.38 8.19 3.30
N GLY A 66 -3.15 8.25 3.80
CA GLY A 66 -2.60 7.29 4.74
C GLY A 66 -1.78 6.18 4.11
N LEU A 67 -1.44 5.20 4.94
CA LEU A 67 -0.67 4.00 4.62
C LEU A 67 -1.45 2.76 5.02
N ALA A 68 -1.33 1.70 4.24
CA ALA A 68 -1.92 0.40 4.54
C ALA A 68 -0.93 -0.74 4.24
N LYS A 69 -1.08 -1.89 4.89
CA LYS A 69 -0.38 -3.12 4.54
C LYS A 69 -1.34 -4.07 3.84
N MET A 70 -0.88 -4.67 2.75
CA MET A 70 -1.53 -5.79 2.09
C MET A 70 -0.89 -7.07 2.59
N HIS A 71 -1.70 -8.01 3.10
CA HIS A 71 -1.20 -9.23 3.70
C HIS A 71 -2.14 -10.43 3.49
N ILE A 72 -1.56 -11.61 3.53
CA ILE A 72 -2.28 -12.90 3.46
C ILE A 72 -2.04 -13.63 4.76
N THR A 73 -3.12 -14.09 5.39
CA THR A 73 -3.04 -14.98 6.54
C THR A 73 -2.91 -16.42 6.03
N GLY A 74 -1.73 -16.98 6.20
CA GLY A 74 -1.44 -18.37 5.90
C GLY A 74 -1.71 -19.28 7.13
N PRO A 75 -1.43 -20.60 7.01
CA PRO A 75 -1.66 -21.55 8.10
C PRO A 75 -0.76 -21.33 9.31
N SER A 76 0.42 -20.72 9.12
CA SER A 76 1.42 -20.59 10.18
C SER A 76 1.68 -19.14 10.59
N TYR A 77 1.62 -18.21 9.66
CA TYR A 77 1.90 -16.79 9.90
C TYR A 77 1.23 -15.89 8.87
N GLU A 78 1.19 -14.60 9.18
CA GLU A 78 0.76 -13.54 8.27
C GLU A 78 1.93 -13.15 7.36
N GLN A 79 1.77 -13.31 6.05
CA GLN A 79 2.72 -12.83 5.07
C GLN A 79 2.33 -11.44 4.61
N ILE A 80 3.17 -10.44 4.82
CA ILE A 80 2.96 -9.10 4.25
C ILE A 80 3.46 -9.13 2.80
N ILE A 81 2.57 -8.76 1.89
CA ILE A 81 2.87 -8.72 0.46
C ILE A 81 3.57 -7.40 0.11
N ARG A 82 2.99 -6.29 0.56
CA ARG A 82 3.53 -4.94 0.35
C ARG A 82 2.90 -3.90 1.28
N ILE A 83 3.56 -2.76 1.37
CA ILE A 83 3.01 -1.54 1.96
C ILE A 83 2.45 -0.67 0.83
N VAL A 84 1.24 -0.15 1.04
CA VAL A 84 0.54 0.69 0.06
C VAL A 84 0.43 2.11 0.61
N LYS A 85 0.86 3.08 -0.17
CA LYS A 85 0.72 4.52 0.13
C LYS A 85 -0.41 5.12 -0.71
N ALA A 86 -1.16 6.03 -0.13
CA ALA A 86 -2.11 6.86 -0.85
C ALA A 86 -1.39 7.85 -1.81
N PRO A 87 -2.01 8.20 -2.96
CA PRO A 87 -3.26 7.68 -3.51
C PRO A 87 -3.06 6.32 -4.21
N SER A 88 -3.97 5.35 -3.99
CA SER A 88 -3.86 4.02 -4.61
C SER A 88 -5.20 3.30 -4.65
N TYR A 89 -5.47 2.54 -5.73
CA TYR A 89 -6.57 1.60 -5.75
C TYR A 89 -6.22 0.34 -4.95
N LEU A 90 -7.19 -0.15 -4.19
CA LEU A 90 -7.07 -1.36 -3.37
C LEU A 90 -8.02 -2.43 -3.91
N GLY A 91 -7.51 -3.64 -4.10
CA GLY A 91 -8.37 -4.79 -4.40
C GLY A 91 -8.90 -4.89 -5.83
N LEU A 92 -8.49 -4.07 -6.79
CA LEU A 92 -8.97 -4.16 -8.19
C LEU A 92 -8.88 -5.58 -8.77
N PRO A 93 -7.77 -6.33 -8.62
CA PRO A 93 -7.68 -7.68 -9.16
C PRO A 93 -8.76 -8.63 -8.60
N THR A 94 -9.09 -8.52 -7.33
CA THR A 94 -10.14 -9.35 -6.71
C THR A 94 -11.54 -8.86 -7.08
N THR A 95 -11.74 -7.55 -7.15
CA THR A 95 -13.04 -6.94 -7.48
C THR A 95 -13.48 -7.26 -8.91
N PHE A 96 -12.55 -7.28 -9.88
CA PHE A 96 -12.84 -7.59 -11.28
C PHE A 96 -12.59 -9.06 -11.66
N GLY A 97 -11.81 -9.80 -10.87
CA GLY A 97 -11.52 -11.21 -11.09
C GLY A 97 -12.61 -12.13 -10.56
N ASN A 98 -12.39 -12.75 -9.42
CA ASN A 98 -13.28 -13.75 -8.86
C ASN A 98 -14.22 -13.23 -7.76
N HIS A 99 -14.20 -11.94 -7.46
CA HIS A 99 -15.01 -11.25 -6.45
C HIS A 99 -14.77 -11.71 -4.99
N ILE A 100 -13.77 -12.54 -4.71
CA ILE A 100 -13.41 -12.96 -3.35
C ILE A 100 -12.03 -12.39 -3.03
N ASN A 101 -11.93 -11.64 -1.94
CA ASN A 101 -10.68 -11.03 -1.51
C ASN A 101 -9.67 -12.11 -1.14
N GLN A 102 -8.59 -12.22 -1.92
CA GLN A 102 -7.51 -13.20 -1.70
C GLN A 102 -6.53 -12.76 -0.61
N TYR A 103 -6.62 -11.51 -0.17
CA TYR A 103 -5.76 -10.89 0.84
C TYR A 103 -6.56 -9.92 1.71
N SER A 104 -5.98 -9.57 2.84
CA SER A 104 -6.45 -8.49 3.71
C SER A 104 -5.68 -7.21 3.47
N ILE A 105 -6.30 -6.07 3.75
CA ILE A 105 -5.65 -4.76 3.80
C ILE A 105 -5.98 -4.12 5.14
N THR A 106 -4.93 -3.73 5.89
CA THR A 106 -5.03 -3.13 7.22
C THR A 106 -4.35 -1.76 7.21
N ALA A 107 -5.00 -0.76 7.80
CA ALA A 107 -4.48 0.59 7.93
C ALA A 107 -3.24 0.62 8.84
N LEU A 108 -2.16 1.25 8.39
CA LEU A 108 -0.91 1.46 9.16
C LEU A 108 -0.82 2.85 9.78
N SER A 109 -1.62 3.77 9.28
CA SER A 109 -1.85 5.11 9.84
C SER A 109 -3.35 5.39 9.78
N ASP A 110 -3.80 6.50 10.33
CA ASP A 110 -5.12 7.01 10.01
C ASP A 110 -5.23 7.17 8.50
N ALA A 111 -6.35 6.69 7.93
CA ALA A 111 -6.55 6.56 6.50
C ALA A 111 -7.96 6.96 6.09
N ASP A 112 -8.06 7.72 5.01
CA ASP A 112 -9.33 8.03 4.35
C ASP A 112 -9.47 7.13 3.13
N VAL A 113 -10.57 6.38 3.07
CA VAL A 113 -10.82 5.37 2.04
C VAL A 113 -12.16 5.64 1.37
N CYS A 114 -12.15 5.70 0.04
CA CYS A 114 -13.33 5.87 -0.78
C CYS A 114 -13.81 4.51 -1.31
N PHE A 115 -15.08 4.20 -1.07
CA PHE A 115 -15.77 3.03 -1.62
C PHE A 115 -16.65 3.49 -2.78
N ILE A 116 -16.40 2.95 -3.97
CA ILE A 116 -17.08 3.32 -5.21
C ILE A 116 -17.93 2.13 -5.67
N ASP A 117 -19.18 2.38 -6.02
CA ASP A 117 -20.04 1.34 -6.60
C ASP A 117 -19.40 0.74 -7.85
N ILE A 118 -19.33 -0.59 -7.92
CA ILE A 118 -18.66 -1.31 -9.01
C ILE A 118 -19.30 -1.04 -10.37
N ASN A 119 -20.63 -0.80 -10.43
CA ASN A 119 -21.33 -0.58 -11.71
C ASN A 119 -21.00 0.81 -12.24
N VAL A 120 -20.93 1.82 -11.34
CA VAL A 120 -20.50 3.17 -11.69
C VAL A 120 -19.06 3.14 -12.20
N PHE A 121 -18.17 2.45 -11.52
CA PHE A 121 -16.77 2.31 -11.96
C PHE A 121 -16.66 1.60 -13.32
N ARG A 122 -17.48 0.55 -13.54
CA ARG A 122 -17.56 -0.13 -14.85
C ARG A 122 -18.06 0.78 -15.97
N SER A 123 -19.05 1.65 -15.69
CA SER A 123 -19.51 2.63 -16.67
C SER A 123 -18.41 3.62 -17.04
N LEU A 124 -17.66 4.10 -16.05
CA LEU A 124 -16.52 4.99 -16.28
C LEU A 124 -15.44 4.34 -17.17
N LEU A 125 -15.13 3.06 -16.91
CA LEU A 125 -14.19 2.29 -17.74
C LEU A 125 -14.68 2.13 -19.19
N LYS A 126 -15.99 2.09 -19.44
CA LYS A 126 -16.55 1.95 -20.80
C LYS A 126 -16.68 3.28 -21.54
N GLU A 127 -16.88 4.37 -20.81
CA GLU A 127 -17.20 5.67 -21.38
C GLU A 127 -15.97 6.60 -21.51
N ASN A 128 -14.84 6.24 -20.88
CA ASN A 128 -13.64 7.07 -20.88
C ASN A 128 -12.38 6.22 -21.13
N ASP A 129 -11.89 6.27 -22.35
CA ASP A 129 -10.73 5.48 -22.81
C ASP A 129 -9.44 5.86 -22.08
N GLU A 130 -9.21 7.15 -21.82
CA GLU A 130 -8.00 7.61 -21.12
C GLU A 130 -7.99 7.17 -19.67
N PHE A 131 -9.16 7.22 -19.01
CA PHE A 131 -9.31 6.69 -17.65
C PHE A 131 -9.02 5.18 -17.63
N SER A 132 -9.60 4.41 -18.55
CA SER A 132 -9.39 2.98 -18.66
C SER A 132 -7.92 2.64 -18.89
N TYR A 133 -7.27 3.37 -19.79
CA TYR A 133 -5.85 3.19 -20.06
C TYR A 133 -4.98 3.48 -18.83
N SER A 134 -5.30 4.53 -18.07
CA SER A 134 -4.59 4.85 -16.83
C SER A 134 -4.73 3.75 -15.77
N ILE A 135 -5.91 3.14 -15.63
CA ILE A 135 -6.14 1.99 -14.72
C ILE A 135 -5.31 0.78 -15.16
N ILE A 136 -5.23 0.52 -16.47
CA ILE A 136 -4.40 -0.56 -17.01
C ILE A 136 -2.92 -0.31 -16.68
N LEU A 137 -2.43 0.92 -16.85
CA LEU A 137 -1.04 1.27 -16.50
C LEU A 137 -0.75 1.07 -15.02
N ASP A 138 -1.66 1.49 -14.13
CA ASP A 138 -1.52 1.30 -12.68
C ASP A 138 -1.48 -0.20 -12.32
N LEU A 139 -2.33 -1.02 -12.94
CA LEU A 139 -2.32 -2.47 -12.75
C LEU A 139 -1.03 -3.11 -13.26
N CYS A 140 -0.55 -2.74 -14.44
CA CYS A 140 0.71 -3.25 -15.00
C CYS A 140 1.91 -2.88 -14.12
N GLN A 141 1.98 -1.65 -13.64
CA GLN A 141 3.04 -1.23 -12.72
C GLN A 141 3.01 -2.04 -11.42
N SER A 142 1.81 -2.20 -10.84
CA SER A 142 1.62 -3.00 -9.63
C SER A 142 2.03 -4.47 -9.81
N GLU A 143 1.77 -5.05 -10.98
CA GLU A 143 2.16 -6.42 -11.31
C GLU A 143 3.67 -6.55 -11.45
N LEU A 144 4.33 -5.63 -12.17
CA LEU A 144 5.79 -5.60 -12.31
C LEU A 144 6.49 -5.45 -10.95
N GLU A 145 5.96 -4.61 -10.07
CA GLU A 145 6.46 -4.50 -8.69
C GLU A 145 6.30 -5.83 -7.94
N SER A 146 5.16 -6.51 -8.08
CA SER A 146 4.91 -7.80 -7.46
C SER A 146 5.89 -8.87 -7.94
N PHE A 147 6.21 -8.91 -9.24
CA PHE A 147 7.23 -9.81 -9.78
C PHE A 147 8.62 -9.51 -9.21
N ARG A 148 9.00 -8.23 -9.13
CA ARG A 148 10.27 -7.82 -8.53
C ARG A 148 10.37 -8.24 -7.06
N HIS A 149 9.33 -8.02 -6.27
CA HIS A 149 9.31 -8.44 -4.87
C HIS A 149 9.37 -9.96 -4.73
N CYS A 150 8.67 -10.71 -5.57
CA CYS A 150 8.73 -12.17 -5.57
C CYS A 150 10.16 -12.67 -5.89
N ALA A 151 10.79 -12.13 -6.93
CA ALA A 151 12.17 -12.47 -7.30
C ALA A 151 13.15 -12.12 -6.20
N ASN A 152 13.06 -10.93 -5.61
CA ASN A 152 13.95 -10.49 -4.55
C ASN A 152 13.88 -11.41 -3.31
N ARG A 153 12.67 -11.81 -2.89
CA ARG A 153 12.52 -12.73 -1.75
C ARG A 153 13.23 -14.07 -1.93
N THR A 154 13.29 -14.59 -3.15
CA THR A 154 13.91 -15.89 -3.43
C THR A 154 15.38 -15.82 -3.77
N GLN A 155 15.88 -14.69 -4.28
CA GLN A 155 17.24 -14.55 -4.78
C GLN A 155 18.15 -13.77 -3.84
N LYS A 156 17.60 -12.86 -3.03
CA LYS A 156 18.38 -12.05 -2.10
C LYS A 156 18.41 -12.65 -0.69
N GLN A 157 19.51 -12.40 0.01
CA GLN A 157 19.59 -12.67 1.44
C GLN A 157 18.74 -11.67 2.25
N ALA A 158 18.43 -12.01 3.51
CA ALA A 158 17.63 -11.15 4.39
C ALA A 158 18.22 -9.72 4.54
N ARG A 159 19.56 -9.57 4.46
CA ARG A 159 20.25 -8.26 4.54
C ARG A 159 19.94 -7.39 3.33
N GLY A 160 19.94 -7.95 2.12
CA GLY A 160 19.60 -7.25 0.89
C GLY A 160 18.10 -6.90 0.85
N ASN A 161 17.24 -7.84 1.22
CA ASN A 161 15.80 -7.59 1.31
C ASN A 161 15.44 -6.49 2.34
N LEU A 162 16.14 -6.46 3.49
CA LEU A 162 15.93 -5.39 4.47
C LEU A 162 16.41 -4.03 3.95
N ALA A 163 17.53 -4.01 3.22
CA ALA A 163 18.03 -2.79 2.59
C ALA A 163 17.02 -2.25 1.54
N ASP A 164 16.42 -3.15 0.73
CA ASP A 164 15.33 -2.78 -0.20
C ASP A 164 14.15 -2.14 0.53
N VAL A 165 13.70 -2.72 1.63
CA VAL A 165 12.59 -2.19 2.44
C VAL A 165 12.91 -0.80 2.99
N LEU A 166 14.11 -0.58 3.52
CA LEU A 166 14.52 0.73 4.04
C LEU A 166 14.62 1.78 2.94
N LEU A 167 15.11 1.41 1.74
CA LEU A 167 15.14 2.28 0.57
C LEU A 167 13.74 2.60 0.06
N ASP A 168 12.83 1.62 0.03
CA ASP A 168 11.44 1.86 -0.36
C ASP A 168 10.73 2.82 0.59
N PHE A 169 10.94 2.68 1.91
CA PHE A 169 10.45 3.66 2.86
C PHE A 169 11.03 5.05 2.63
N SER A 170 12.35 5.15 2.40
CA SER A 170 13.01 6.44 2.17
C SER A 170 12.53 7.10 0.87
N ASP A 171 12.55 6.37 -0.25
CA ASP A 171 12.42 6.95 -1.58
C ASP A 171 10.96 7.05 -2.04
N THR A 172 10.14 6.01 -1.74
CA THR A 172 8.77 5.92 -2.24
C THR A 172 7.77 6.43 -1.22
N ILE A 173 7.87 5.95 0.03
CA ILE A 173 6.84 6.23 1.04
C ILE A 173 7.01 7.62 1.66
N TYR A 174 8.19 7.92 2.18
CA TYR A 174 8.42 9.17 2.94
C TYR A 174 9.12 10.27 2.13
N GLN A 175 9.82 9.91 1.04
CA GLN A 175 10.64 10.84 0.26
C GLN A 175 11.63 11.62 1.15
N SER A 176 12.22 10.91 2.10
CA SER A 176 13.10 11.45 3.13
C SER A 176 14.03 10.35 3.63
N ASP A 177 15.28 10.69 3.89
CA ASP A 177 16.25 9.78 4.51
C ASP A 177 16.03 9.66 6.04
N ILE A 178 15.13 10.45 6.63
CA ILE A 178 14.70 10.36 8.02
C ILE A 178 13.21 10.05 8.05
N PHE A 179 12.84 8.90 8.63
CA PHE A 179 11.45 8.46 8.71
C PHE A 179 11.19 7.57 9.93
N THR A 180 9.91 7.43 10.29
CA THR A 180 9.48 6.49 11.34
C THR A 180 8.92 5.23 10.69
N LEU A 181 9.45 4.06 11.08
CA LEU A 181 8.96 2.77 10.60
C LEU A 181 7.46 2.62 10.91
N PRO A 182 6.61 2.43 9.88
CA PRO A 182 5.16 2.31 10.07
C PRO A 182 4.77 0.95 10.63
N ILE A 183 5.68 -0.03 10.53
CA ILE A 183 5.53 -1.43 10.94
C ILE A 183 6.59 -1.81 11.98
N SER A 184 6.34 -2.88 12.71
CA SER A 184 7.25 -3.47 13.71
C SER A 184 8.34 -4.33 13.05
N GLN A 185 9.40 -4.66 13.79
CA GLN A 185 10.43 -5.59 13.30
C GLN A 185 9.87 -6.99 12.98
N SER A 186 8.84 -7.43 13.70
CA SER A 186 8.13 -8.67 13.39
C SER A 186 7.35 -8.56 12.07
N GLU A 187 6.72 -7.41 11.79
CA GLU A 187 6.06 -7.19 10.50
C GLU A 187 7.08 -7.02 9.36
N ILE A 188 8.25 -6.43 9.63
CA ILE A 188 9.35 -6.42 8.65
C ILE A 188 9.80 -7.83 8.33
N SER A 189 9.95 -8.72 9.35
CA SER A 189 10.31 -10.12 9.10
C SER A 189 9.28 -10.85 8.23
N ASN A 190 7.99 -10.57 8.43
CA ASN A 190 6.91 -11.09 7.59
C ASN A 190 6.90 -10.50 6.17
N LEU A 191 7.44 -9.29 5.99
CA LEU A 191 7.55 -8.65 4.68
C LEU A 191 8.70 -9.20 3.83
N ILE A 192 9.84 -9.53 4.49
CA ILE A 192 11.06 -10.01 3.82
C ILE A 192 11.26 -11.53 3.90
N ASP A 193 10.29 -12.26 4.43
CA ASP A 193 10.35 -13.72 4.64
C ASP A 193 11.58 -14.16 5.44
N SER A 194 11.73 -13.61 6.65
CA SER A 194 12.86 -13.86 7.54
C SER A 194 12.40 -13.96 8.99
N SER A 195 13.33 -14.21 9.93
CA SER A 195 13.01 -14.18 11.36
C SER A 195 13.17 -12.78 11.95
N ARG A 196 12.40 -12.48 13.00
CA ARG A 196 12.52 -11.22 13.76
C ARG A 196 13.91 -11.00 14.30
N GLU A 197 14.57 -12.09 14.76
CA GLU A 197 15.94 -12.08 15.29
C GLU A 197 16.93 -11.66 14.19
N SER A 198 16.75 -12.18 12.97
CA SER A 198 17.56 -11.78 11.80
C SER A 198 17.40 -10.31 11.49
N VAL A 199 16.16 -9.80 11.45
CA VAL A 199 15.88 -8.37 11.24
C VAL A 199 16.56 -7.51 12.30
N SER A 200 16.40 -7.87 13.60
CA SER A 200 17.01 -7.13 14.70
C SER A 200 18.54 -7.10 14.62
N ARG A 201 19.15 -8.25 14.30
CA ARG A 201 20.60 -8.38 14.12
C ARG A 201 21.10 -7.52 12.96
N ILE A 202 20.44 -7.60 11.79
CA ILE A 202 20.85 -6.84 10.60
C ILE A 202 20.70 -5.32 10.84
N LEU A 203 19.62 -4.85 11.47
CA LEU A 203 19.49 -3.44 11.84
C LEU A 203 20.61 -2.98 12.75
N SER A 204 21.00 -3.79 13.74
CA SER A 204 22.12 -3.49 14.64
C SER A 204 23.45 -3.44 13.91
N GLU A 205 23.69 -4.35 12.95
CA GLU A 205 24.88 -4.33 12.09
C GLU A 205 24.94 -3.06 11.22
N LEU A 206 23.82 -2.70 10.57
CA LEU A 206 23.75 -1.48 9.76
C LEU A 206 24.02 -0.21 10.59
N CYS A 207 23.55 -0.18 11.85
CA CYS A 207 23.86 0.90 12.78
C CYS A 207 25.35 0.93 13.14
N LYS A 208 25.95 -0.22 13.45
CA LYS A 208 27.38 -0.35 13.79
C LYS A 208 28.28 0.06 12.62
N ASP A 209 27.87 -0.25 11.41
CA ASP A 209 28.58 0.11 10.17
C ASP A 209 28.37 1.59 9.78
N ASN A 210 27.62 2.40 10.57
CA ASN A 210 27.27 3.78 10.29
C ASN A 210 26.55 3.96 8.95
N ILE A 211 25.77 2.98 8.52
CA ILE A 211 24.93 3.05 7.32
C ILE A 211 23.58 3.68 7.64
N ILE A 212 23.03 3.32 8.81
CA ILE A 212 21.82 3.92 9.35
C ILE A 212 22.04 4.32 10.81
N LYS A 213 21.19 5.22 11.30
CA LYS A 213 21.00 5.47 12.74
C LYS A 213 19.58 5.15 13.11
N MET A 214 19.37 4.47 14.24
CA MET A 214 18.06 4.08 14.71
C MET A 214 17.83 4.58 16.14
N THR A 215 16.71 5.28 16.36
CA THR A 215 16.26 5.75 17.68
C THR A 215 14.80 5.33 17.86
N GLY A 216 14.55 4.29 18.63
CA GLY A 216 13.24 3.65 18.71
C GLY A 216 12.77 3.11 17.37
N LYS A 217 11.72 3.70 16.79
CA LYS A 217 11.24 3.38 15.43
C LYS A 217 11.73 4.35 14.36
N GLN A 218 12.41 5.43 14.76
CA GLN A 218 12.95 6.39 13.80
C GLN A 218 14.23 5.87 13.19
N ILE A 219 14.30 5.89 11.86
CA ILE A 219 15.47 5.54 11.04
C ILE A 219 15.98 6.81 10.38
N GLU A 220 17.30 6.98 10.37
CA GLU A 220 18.03 7.97 9.58
C GLU A 220 19.04 7.21 8.72
N ILE A 221 18.94 7.34 7.39
CA ILE A 221 19.91 6.76 6.45
C ILE A 221 21.11 7.68 6.37
N LEU A 222 22.26 7.25 6.93
CA LEU A 222 23.50 8.01 6.94
C LEU A 222 24.32 7.82 5.66
N ASN A 223 24.29 6.61 5.08
CA ASN A 223 25.03 6.26 3.87
C ASN A 223 24.15 5.49 2.87
N LYS A 224 23.39 6.24 2.09
CA LYS A 224 22.46 5.68 1.09
C LYS A 224 23.18 4.87 0.00
N LYS A 225 24.38 5.28 -0.40
CA LYS A 225 25.17 4.54 -1.42
C LYS A 225 25.52 3.14 -0.94
N SER A 226 25.98 3.01 0.30
CA SER A 226 26.27 1.70 0.89
C SER A 226 25.01 0.85 1.05
N LEU A 227 23.88 1.45 1.42
CA LEU A 227 22.61 0.74 1.53
C LEU A 227 22.13 0.22 0.16
N ILE A 228 22.28 1.01 -0.91
CA ILE A 228 22.00 0.58 -2.30
C ILE A 228 22.90 -0.59 -2.71
N LEU A 229 24.20 -0.53 -2.40
CA LEU A 229 25.13 -1.64 -2.71
C LEU A 229 24.74 -2.93 -1.97
N ILE A 230 24.31 -2.84 -0.71
CA ILE A 230 23.82 -3.99 0.06
C ILE A 230 22.56 -4.56 -0.60
N SER A 231 21.62 -3.70 -0.99
CA SER A 231 20.40 -4.10 -1.69
C SER A 231 20.67 -4.86 -2.99
N GLN A 232 21.75 -4.54 -3.70
CA GLN A 232 22.08 -5.15 -5.00
C GLN A 232 22.90 -6.43 -4.89
N ASN A 233 23.72 -6.58 -3.85
CA ASN A 233 24.77 -7.62 -3.78
C ASN A 233 24.57 -8.63 -2.63
N ALA A 234 23.53 -8.52 -1.84
CA ALA A 234 23.32 -9.42 -0.69
C ALA A 234 22.12 -10.35 -0.88
#